data_dd7575ab74f9d2a709aa2ab85563a872
#
_entry.id   dd7575ab74f9d2a709aa2ab85563a872
#
_cell.length_a   1.000
_cell.length_b   1.000
_cell.length_c   1.000
_cell.angle_alpha   90.00
_cell.angle_beta   90.00
_cell.angle_gamma   90.00
#
_symmetry.space_group_name_H-M   'P 1'
#
loop_
_entity.id
_entity.type
_entity.pdbx_description
1 polymer ?
#
loop_
_entity_poly.entity_id
_entity_poly.type
_entity_poly.pdbx_seq_one_letter_code
_entity_poly.pdbx_strand_id
1 'polypeptide(L)'
;MDHSITILSEKEKAILESYMLSADGLAEFWGENCEVIIHDLTQLDASVVKIVNGHLSGRQVGAPISEVTLNFVNKMMATPGMNHVTYFAKNKRGEAFKASISAILGEKHQIIGLFCINYYLNTPLLSFMQTFTPITKTESENISETFVENTEELMLNALEDAKKTVYSNLTISSSNKNKEIISLLYQKGIFNLKDSVITI
;
A
#
# COMPACT_ATOMS: atom_id res chain seq x y z
N MET A 1 -21.84 -25.93 8.15
CA MET A 1 -20.56 -25.59 8.73
C MET A 1 -20.79 -24.57 9.81
N ASP A 2 -20.36 -24.88 11.02
CA ASP A 2 -20.57 -24.00 12.18
C ASP A 2 -19.64 -22.79 12.02
N HIS A 3 -20.21 -21.66 11.58
CA HIS A 3 -19.54 -20.37 11.58
C HIS A 3 -19.60 -19.82 13.01
N SER A 4 -18.89 -20.51 13.93
CA SER A 4 -18.70 -19.94 15.27
C SER A 4 -18.03 -18.58 15.07
N ILE A 5 -18.67 -17.54 15.55
CA ILE A 5 -18.16 -16.14 15.55
C ILE A 5 -16.79 -16.18 16.24
N THR A 6 -15.73 -16.22 15.45
CA THR A 6 -14.37 -16.22 15.97
C THR A 6 -14.01 -14.78 16.25
N ILE A 7 -13.89 -14.43 17.52
CA ILE A 7 -13.40 -13.11 17.93
C ILE A 7 -11.92 -13.04 17.53
N LEU A 8 -11.53 -12.02 16.77
CA LEU A 8 -10.14 -11.79 16.40
C LEU A 8 -9.27 -11.52 17.62
N SER A 9 -8.08 -12.14 17.67
CA SER A 9 -7.03 -11.78 18.63
C SER A 9 -6.53 -10.36 18.37
N GLU A 10 -5.83 -9.77 19.34
CA GLU A 10 -5.24 -8.42 19.16
C GLU A 10 -4.24 -8.39 17.99
N LYS A 11 -3.51 -9.47 17.76
CA LYS A 11 -2.61 -9.58 16.62
C LYS A 11 -3.36 -9.67 15.28
N GLU A 12 -4.47 -10.40 15.24
CA GLU A 12 -5.29 -10.51 14.04
C GLU A 12 -5.98 -9.19 13.70
N LYS A 13 -6.41 -8.43 14.72
CA LYS A 13 -6.88 -7.05 14.54
C LYS A 13 -5.79 -6.16 13.94
N ALA A 14 -4.56 -6.21 14.47
CA ALA A 14 -3.43 -5.45 13.95
C ALA A 14 -3.08 -5.84 12.50
N ILE A 15 -3.20 -7.12 12.14
CA ILE A 15 -3.07 -7.57 10.75
C ILE A 15 -4.12 -6.88 9.88
N LEU A 16 -5.39 -6.93 10.28
CA LEU A 16 -6.48 -6.33 9.53
C LEU A 16 -6.32 -4.82 9.37
N GLU A 17 -5.92 -4.12 10.43
CA GLU A 17 -5.61 -2.69 10.41
C GLU A 17 -4.48 -2.34 9.43
N SER A 18 -3.44 -3.16 9.32
CA SER A 18 -2.34 -2.97 8.36
C SER A 18 -2.86 -3.02 6.91
N TYR A 19 -3.80 -3.91 6.61
CA TYR A 19 -4.46 -3.95 5.30
C TYR A 19 -5.37 -2.74 5.06
N MET A 20 -6.05 -2.25 6.11
CA MET A 20 -6.88 -1.04 6.00
C MET A 20 -6.04 0.20 5.65
N LEU A 21 -4.84 0.34 6.23
CA LEU A 21 -3.90 1.41 5.87
C LEU A 21 -3.37 1.24 4.43
N SER A 22 -3.05 0.01 4.03
CA SER A 22 -2.58 -0.28 2.67
C SER A 22 -3.63 0.01 1.60
N ALA A 23 -4.92 -0.08 1.95
CA ALA A 23 -6.02 0.18 1.03
C ALA A 23 -6.04 1.64 0.53
N ASP A 24 -5.72 2.61 1.39
CA ASP A 24 -5.68 4.03 1.01
C ASP A 24 -4.58 4.28 -0.03
N GLY A 25 -3.35 3.82 0.25
CA GLY A 25 -2.22 3.99 -0.67
C GLY A 25 -2.43 3.29 -2.01
N LEU A 26 -3.03 2.08 -2.00
CA LEU A 26 -3.32 1.36 -3.24
C LEU A 26 -4.39 2.07 -4.08
N ALA A 27 -5.46 2.57 -3.45
CA ALA A 27 -6.51 3.30 -4.16
C ALA A 27 -5.98 4.63 -4.73
N GLU A 28 -5.12 5.34 -4.00
CA GLU A 28 -4.45 6.53 -4.49
C GLU A 28 -3.55 6.24 -5.70
N PHE A 29 -2.75 5.17 -5.63
CA PHE A 29 -1.86 4.74 -6.73
C PHE A 29 -2.62 4.43 -8.02
N TRP A 30 -3.79 3.76 -7.94
CA TRP A 30 -4.60 3.38 -9.10
C TRP A 30 -5.65 4.42 -9.50
N GLY A 31 -5.87 5.45 -8.66
CA GLY A 31 -6.79 6.56 -8.93
C GLY A 31 -8.27 6.24 -8.63
N GLU A 32 -9.12 7.21 -8.97
CA GLU A 32 -10.55 7.22 -8.58
C GLU A 32 -11.39 6.06 -9.14
N ASN A 33 -10.89 5.35 -10.14
CA ASN A 33 -11.60 4.22 -10.76
C ASN A 33 -11.26 2.85 -10.13
N CYS A 34 -10.44 2.87 -9.07
CA CYS A 34 -10.06 1.70 -8.30
C CYS A 34 -10.76 1.73 -6.93
N GLU A 35 -11.71 0.83 -6.74
CA GLU A 35 -12.32 0.60 -5.44
C GLU A 35 -11.54 -0.45 -4.67
N VAL A 36 -11.19 -0.16 -3.42
CA VAL A 36 -10.51 -1.11 -2.52
C VAL A 36 -11.39 -1.35 -1.31
N ILE A 37 -11.61 -2.63 -0.98
CA ILE A 37 -12.49 -3.04 0.13
C ILE A 37 -11.75 -4.02 1.03
N ILE A 38 -11.83 -3.80 2.33
CA ILE A 38 -11.40 -4.75 3.36
C ILE A 38 -12.63 -5.32 4.05
N HIS A 39 -12.69 -6.65 4.09
CA HIS A 39 -13.71 -7.38 4.83
C HIS A 39 -13.12 -8.01 6.09
N ASP A 40 -13.85 -7.90 7.19
CA ASP A 40 -13.72 -8.74 8.38
C ASP A 40 -14.73 -9.88 8.26
N LEU A 41 -14.28 -11.12 8.30
CA LEU A 41 -15.16 -12.29 8.15
C LEU A 41 -15.78 -12.77 9.47
N THR A 42 -15.54 -12.07 10.58
CA THR A 42 -16.23 -12.39 11.85
C THR A 42 -17.69 -11.93 11.87
N GLN A 43 -18.04 -10.94 11.02
CA GLN A 43 -19.38 -10.38 10.91
C GLN A 43 -19.81 -10.24 9.44
N LEU A 44 -20.32 -11.33 8.86
CA LEU A 44 -20.65 -11.36 7.43
C LEU A 44 -21.75 -10.35 7.03
N ASP A 45 -22.67 -10.01 7.95
CA ASP A 45 -23.76 -9.05 7.73
C ASP A 45 -23.27 -7.59 7.70
N ALA A 46 -22.08 -7.30 8.24
CA ALA A 46 -21.46 -5.99 8.31
C ALA A 46 -19.95 -6.08 8.02
N SER A 47 -19.57 -6.94 7.08
CA SER A 47 -18.19 -7.36 6.85
C SER A 47 -17.27 -6.27 6.32
N VAL A 48 -17.78 -5.26 5.63
CA VAL A 48 -16.95 -4.16 5.10
C VAL A 48 -16.49 -3.28 6.25
N VAL A 49 -15.21 -3.37 6.60
CA VAL A 49 -14.58 -2.56 7.66
C VAL A 49 -13.82 -1.36 7.12
N LYS A 50 -13.41 -1.41 5.85
CA LYS A 50 -12.79 -0.29 5.13
C LYS A 50 -13.21 -0.35 3.66
N ILE A 51 -13.49 0.81 3.07
CA ILE A 51 -13.72 0.96 1.64
C ILE A 51 -13.19 2.30 1.17
N VAL A 52 -12.45 2.30 0.06
CA VAL A 52 -11.98 3.49 -0.65
C VAL A 52 -12.65 3.50 -2.01
N ASN A 53 -13.09 4.67 -2.48
CA ASN A 53 -13.84 4.86 -3.72
C ASN A 53 -15.16 4.07 -3.77
N GLY A 54 -15.81 3.87 -2.63
CA GLY A 54 -17.06 3.10 -2.51
C GLY A 54 -18.23 3.64 -3.31
N HIS A 55 -18.15 4.88 -3.83
CA HIS A 55 -19.13 5.45 -4.76
C HIS A 55 -19.26 4.66 -6.06
N LEU A 56 -18.20 3.94 -6.46
CA LEU A 56 -18.19 3.11 -7.66
C LEU A 56 -19.17 1.93 -7.58
N SER A 57 -19.23 1.25 -6.45
CA SER A 57 -20.23 0.18 -6.21
C SER A 57 -21.50 0.67 -5.52
N GLY A 58 -21.45 1.83 -4.87
CA GLY A 58 -22.49 2.34 -3.97
C GLY A 58 -22.45 1.69 -2.59
N ARG A 59 -21.38 0.98 -2.23
CA ARG A 59 -21.18 0.34 -0.93
C ARG A 59 -20.51 1.30 0.06
N GLN A 60 -20.62 1.01 1.32
CA GLN A 60 -20.01 1.78 2.42
C GLN A 60 -19.57 0.83 3.54
N VAL A 61 -18.83 1.35 4.51
CA VAL A 61 -18.48 0.61 5.73
C VAL A 61 -19.74 0.09 6.39
N GLY A 62 -19.70 -1.15 6.91
CA GLY A 62 -20.85 -1.85 7.46
C GLY A 62 -21.72 -2.58 6.43
N ALA A 63 -21.39 -2.53 5.14
CA ALA A 63 -22.11 -3.31 4.14
C ALA A 63 -21.83 -4.82 4.32
N PRO A 64 -22.81 -5.71 4.02
CA PRO A 64 -22.63 -7.15 4.11
C PRO A 64 -21.67 -7.68 3.03
N ILE A 65 -21.16 -8.90 3.22
CA ILE A 65 -20.44 -9.62 2.17
C ILE A 65 -21.37 -9.92 0.99
N SER A 66 -20.84 -9.88 -0.25
CA SER A 66 -21.64 -10.29 -1.41
C SER A 66 -21.67 -11.82 -1.56
N GLU A 67 -22.72 -12.35 -2.17
CA GLU A 67 -22.84 -13.78 -2.49
C GLU A 67 -21.63 -14.29 -3.30
N VAL A 68 -21.21 -13.55 -4.31
CA VAL A 68 -20.05 -13.90 -5.15
C VAL A 68 -18.78 -13.98 -4.31
N THR A 69 -18.55 -12.99 -3.43
CA THR A 69 -17.39 -12.97 -2.54
C THR A 69 -17.43 -14.15 -1.56
N LEU A 70 -18.59 -14.45 -0.98
CA LEU A 70 -18.76 -15.58 -0.06
C LEU A 70 -18.49 -16.93 -0.76
N ASN A 71 -18.94 -17.10 -2.00
CA ASN A 71 -18.66 -18.29 -2.80
C ASN A 71 -17.14 -18.46 -3.03
N PHE A 72 -16.39 -17.38 -3.27
CA PHE A 72 -14.94 -17.45 -3.38
C PHE A 72 -14.25 -17.76 -2.06
N VAL A 73 -14.73 -17.25 -0.92
CA VAL A 73 -14.22 -17.64 0.42
C VAL A 73 -14.37 -19.15 0.62
N ASN A 74 -15.55 -19.69 0.36
CA ASN A 74 -15.81 -21.12 0.50
C ASN A 74 -14.90 -21.96 -0.41
N LYS A 75 -14.65 -21.49 -1.65
CA LYS A 75 -13.74 -22.14 -2.59
C LYS A 75 -12.29 -22.09 -2.11
N MET A 76 -11.83 -20.95 -1.58
CA MET A 76 -10.48 -20.83 -1.00
C MET A 76 -10.30 -21.78 0.19
N MET A 77 -11.29 -21.87 1.08
CA MET A 77 -11.26 -22.79 2.21
C MET A 77 -11.22 -24.27 1.79
N ALA A 78 -11.86 -24.62 0.67
CA ALA A 78 -11.91 -25.97 0.15
C ALA A 78 -10.69 -26.36 -0.69
N THR A 79 -9.87 -25.40 -1.13
CA THR A 79 -8.77 -25.64 -2.07
C THR A 79 -7.44 -25.25 -1.43
N PRO A 80 -6.62 -26.19 -0.94
CA PRO A 80 -5.33 -25.88 -0.35
C PRO A 80 -4.43 -25.04 -1.28
N GLY A 81 -3.85 -23.97 -0.75
CA GLY A 81 -2.97 -23.07 -1.50
C GLY A 81 -3.68 -22.02 -2.35
N MET A 82 -5.00 -22.04 -2.45
CA MET A 82 -5.76 -21.00 -3.13
C MET A 82 -6.03 -19.82 -2.18
N ASN A 83 -5.24 -18.75 -2.28
CA ASN A 83 -5.35 -17.59 -1.41
C ASN A 83 -5.85 -16.33 -2.13
N HIS A 84 -6.07 -16.40 -3.44
CA HIS A 84 -6.60 -15.28 -4.23
C HIS A 84 -7.36 -15.78 -5.46
N VAL A 85 -8.19 -14.89 -6.00
CA VAL A 85 -8.90 -15.09 -7.27
C VAL A 85 -9.03 -13.76 -8.00
N THR A 86 -8.92 -13.79 -9.31
CA THR A 86 -9.18 -12.65 -10.19
C THR A 86 -10.27 -13.02 -11.19
N TYR A 87 -11.24 -12.12 -11.40
CA TYR A 87 -12.36 -12.34 -12.30
C TYR A 87 -12.88 -11.02 -12.88
N PHE A 88 -13.76 -11.13 -13.90
CA PHE A 88 -14.48 -10.00 -14.46
C PHE A 88 -15.96 -10.09 -14.09
N ALA A 89 -16.56 -8.95 -13.75
CA ALA A 89 -17.97 -8.86 -13.40
C ALA A 89 -18.58 -7.53 -13.88
N LYS A 90 -19.89 -7.40 -13.65
CA LYS A 90 -20.61 -6.14 -13.82
C LYS A 90 -21.34 -5.80 -12.51
N ASN A 91 -21.38 -4.52 -12.18
CA ASN A 91 -22.20 -4.04 -11.08
C ASN A 91 -23.69 -3.95 -11.45
N LYS A 92 -24.54 -3.52 -10.51
CA LYS A 92 -25.99 -3.37 -10.74
C LYS A 92 -26.35 -2.35 -11.83
N ARG A 93 -25.43 -1.42 -12.15
CA ARG A 93 -25.58 -0.44 -13.23
C ARG A 93 -25.11 -0.95 -14.58
N GLY A 94 -24.65 -2.19 -14.68
CA GLY A 94 -24.11 -2.80 -15.88
C GLY A 94 -22.65 -2.43 -16.20
N GLU A 95 -21.99 -1.69 -15.31
CA GLU A 95 -20.61 -1.26 -15.48
C GLU A 95 -19.65 -2.44 -15.24
N ALA A 96 -18.78 -2.71 -16.22
CA ALA A 96 -17.83 -3.80 -16.14
C ALA A 96 -16.63 -3.42 -15.26
N PHE A 97 -16.17 -4.37 -14.47
CA PHE A 97 -14.97 -4.21 -13.68
C PHE A 97 -14.15 -5.52 -13.62
N LYS A 98 -12.87 -5.39 -13.44
CA LYS A 98 -11.95 -6.47 -13.09
C LYS A 98 -11.78 -6.48 -11.58
N ALA A 99 -12.01 -7.63 -10.96
CA ALA A 99 -11.90 -7.81 -9.53
C ALA A 99 -10.76 -8.75 -9.15
N SER A 100 -10.16 -8.49 -8.01
CA SER A 100 -9.27 -9.41 -7.32
C SER A 100 -9.71 -9.52 -5.86
N ILE A 101 -9.78 -10.75 -5.35
CA ILE A 101 -10.05 -11.05 -3.95
C ILE A 101 -8.86 -11.83 -3.42
N SER A 102 -8.22 -11.34 -2.37
CA SER A 102 -7.10 -12.00 -1.69
C SER A 102 -7.46 -12.26 -0.24
N ALA A 103 -7.13 -13.45 0.26
CA ALA A 103 -7.33 -13.81 1.65
C ALA A 103 -6.37 -13.05 2.57
N ILE A 104 -6.89 -12.54 3.67
CA ILE A 104 -6.09 -12.05 4.81
C ILE A 104 -6.04 -13.18 5.82
N LEU A 105 -4.82 -13.65 6.10
CA LEU A 105 -4.59 -14.80 6.97
C LEU A 105 -4.28 -14.37 8.40
N GLY A 106 -4.89 -15.05 9.36
CA GLY A 106 -4.61 -14.91 10.79
C GLY A 106 -3.41 -15.73 11.26
N GLU A 107 -3.20 -15.77 12.57
CA GLU A 107 -2.05 -16.42 13.23
C GLU A 107 -1.92 -17.92 12.92
N LYS A 108 -3.01 -18.61 12.69
CA LYS A 108 -3.06 -20.06 12.37
C LYS A 108 -3.31 -20.34 10.89
N HIS A 109 -2.99 -19.36 10.02
CA HIS A 109 -3.25 -19.43 8.58
C HIS A 109 -4.74 -19.59 8.20
N GLN A 110 -5.68 -19.36 9.11
CA GLN A 110 -7.10 -19.26 8.78
C GLN A 110 -7.39 -17.92 8.08
N ILE A 111 -8.40 -17.89 7.24
CA ILE A 111 -8.86 -16.67 6.58
C ILE A 111 -9.66 -15.85 7.60
N ILE A 112 -9.15 -14.68 8.00
CA ILE A 112 -9.80 -13.76 8.93
C ILE A 112 -10.49 -12.59 8.23
N GLY A 113 -10.06 -12.28 7.02
CA GLY A 113 -10.58 -11.16 6.24
C GLY A 113 -10.27 -11.32 4.77
N LEU A 114 -10.70 -10.32 3.98
CA LEU A 114 -10.40 -10.27 2.55
C LEU A 114 -9.93 -8.87 2.17
N PHE A 115 -8.96 -8.84 1.27
CA PHE A 115 -8.51 -7.67 0.56
C PHE A 115 -9.03 -7.74 -0.87
N CYS A 116 -9.95 -6.84 -1.22
CA CYS A 116 -10.62 -6.83 -2.51
C CYS A 116 -10.26 -5.56 -3.28
N ILE A 117 -9.96 -5.71 -4.58
CA ILE A 117 -9.68 -4.63 -5.50
C ILE A 117 -10.63 -4.76 -6.68
N ASN A 118 -11.35 -3.69 -7.01
CA ASN A 118 -12.23 -3.62 -8.17
C ASN A 118 -11.80 -2.46 -9.05
N TYR A 119 -11.32 -2.74 -10.27
CA TYR A 119 -10.96 -1.72 -11.23
C TYR A 119 -12.03 -1.62 -12.30
N TYR A 120 -12.68 -0.44 -12.42
CA TYR A 120 -13.79 -0.20 -13.33
C TYR A 120 -13.30 0.09 -14.74
N LEU A 121 -13.82 -0.67 -15.73
CA LEU A 121 -13.34 -0.70 -17.12
C LEU A 121 -14.05 0.29 -18.05
N ASN A 122 -15.10 0.94 -17.57
CA ASN A 122 -15.78 2.03 -18.27
C ASN A 122 -15.07 3.38 -18.11
N THR A 123 -13.90 3.40 -17.49
CA THR A 123 -13.04 4.57 -17.35
C THR A 123 -12.58 5.05 -18.72
N PRO A 124 -12.76 6.36 -19.06
CA PRO A 124 -12.19 6.92 -20.27
C PRO A 124 -10.67 6.73 -20.30
N LEU A 125 -10.13 6.35 -21.47
CA LEU A 125 -8.69 6.10 -21.61
C LEU A 125 -7.84 7.31 -21.17
N LEU A 126 -8.30 8.50 -21.46
CA LEU A 126 -7.62 9.73 -21.05
C LEU A 126 -7.53 9.85 -19.51
N SER A 127 -8.60 9.56 -18.78
CA SER A 127 -8.60 9.59 -17.30
C SER A 127 -7.68 8.53 -16.73
N PHE A 128 -7.66 7.33 -17.33
CA PHE A 128 -6.69 6.29 -16.99
C PHE A 128 -5.25 6.77 -17.19
N MET A 129 -4.93 7.34 -18.34
CA MET A 129 -3.58 7.86 -18.63
C MET A 129 -3.18 9.00 -17.69
N GLN A 130 -4.12 9.88 -17.32
CA GLN A 130 -3.87 10.99 -16.39
C GLN A 130 -3.47 10.51 -14.99
N THR A 131 -3.95 9.35 -14.53
CA THR A 131 -3.56 8.76 -13.23
C THR A 131 -2.05 8.49 -13.17
N PHE A 132 -1.42 8.16 -14.31
CA PHE A 132 0.01 7.83 -14.40
C PHE A 132 0.85 8.97 -15.03
N THR A 133 0.26 10.13 -15.26
CA THR A 133 0.97 11.29 -15.80
C THR A 133 1.30 12.24 -14.66
N PRO A 134 2.58 12.66 -14.50
CA PRO A 134 2.92 13.64 -13.48
C PRO A 134 2.09 14.90 -13.65
N ILE A 135 1.34 15.28 -12.63
CA ILE A 135 0.63 16.57 -12.64
C ILE A 135 1.71 17.64 -12.49
N THR A 136 1.92 18.44 -13.53
CA THR A 136 2.77 19.63 -13.49
C THR A 136 2.10 20.70 -12.63
N LYS A 137 1.98 20.45 -11.33
CA LYS A 137 1.65 21.47 -10.32
C LYS A 137 2.82 21.53 -9.36
N THR A 138 3.54 22.66 -9.50
CA THR A 138 4.24 23.40 -8.44
C THR A 138 4.41 22.60 -7.16
N GLU A 139 5.68 22.27 -6.81
CA GLU A 139 6.12 21.74 -5.51
C GLU A 139 6.10 20.22 -5.30
N SER A 140 5.96 19.39 -6.33
CA SER A 140 6.65 18.11 -6.21
C SER A 140 8.14 18.44 -6.31
N GLU A 141 8.84 18.50 -5.19
CA GLU A 141 10.29 18.33 -5.18
C GLU A 141 10.59 17.24 -6.21
N ASN A 142 11.51 17.48 -7.14
CA ASN A 142 11.98 16.46 -8.06
C ASN A 142 12.60 15.39 -7.19
N ILE A 143 11.79 14.41 -6.77
CA ILE A 143 12.25 13.26 -6.04
C ILE A 143 13.07 12.47 -7.05
N SER A 144 14.40 12.62 -6.95
CA SER A 144 15.34 11.76 -7.69
C SER A 144 15.61 10.54 -6.85
N GLU A 145 15.04 9.42 -7.23
CA GLU A 145 15.32 8.14 -6.58
C GLU A 145 16.46 7.45 -7.34
N THR A 146 17.56 7.18 -6.64
CA THR A 146 18.68 6.42 -7.17
C THR A 146 18.68 5.06 -6.50
N PHE A 147 18.41 4.02 -7.28
CA PHE A 147 18.53 2.64 -6.83
C PHE A 147 20.00 2.25 -6.79
N VAL A 148 20.48 1.91 -5.60
CA VAL A 148 21.86 1.45 -5.37
C VAL A 148 21.90 -0.07 -5.23
N GLU A 149 22.98 -0.69 -5.66
CA GLU A 149 23.12 -2.16 -5.64
C GLU A 149 23.50 -2.70 -4.25
N ASN A 150 24.12 -1.88 -3.42
CA ASN A 150 24.57 -2.28 -2.09
C ASN A 150 24.67 -1.10 -1.11
N THR A 151 24.82 -1.43 0.18
CA THR A 151 24.87 -0.47 1.27
C THR A 151 26.08 0.47 1.20
N GLU A 152 27.23 -0.01 0.69
CA GLU A 152 28.44 0.80 0.56
C GLU A 152 28.24 1.93 -0.47
N GLU A 153 27.66 1.61 -1.62
CA GLU A 153 27.30 2.59 -2.64
C GLU A 153 26.30 3.63 -2.11
N LEU A 154 25.30 3.19 -1.33
CA LEU A 154 24.36 4.10 -0.68
C LEU A 154 25.08 5.09 0.25
N MET A 155 26.00 4.60 1.08
CA MET A 155 26.77 5.45 1.99
C MET A 155 27.66 6.44 1.26
N LEU A 156 28.37 6.00 0.22
CA LEU A 156 29.25 6.86 -0.57
C LEU A 156 28.46 7.93 -1.34
N ASN A 157 27.35 7.58 -1.96
CA ASN A 157 26.46 8.54 -2.63
C ASN A 157 25.91 9.57 -1.65
N ALA A 158 25.48 9.14 -0.47
CA ALA A 158 25.01 10.06 0.58
C ALA A 158 26.10 11.02 1.07
N LEU A 159 27.35 10.53 1.18
CA LEU A 159 28.51 11.35 1.53
C LEU A 159 28.83 12.39 0.45
N GLU A 160 28.82 12.00 -0.83
CA GLU A 160 29.04 12.92 -1.93
C GLU A 160 27.98 14.00 -2.00
N ASP A 161 26.71 13.65 -1.86
CA ASP A 161 25.59 14.59 -1.80
C ASP A 161 25.73 15.56 -0.63
N ALA A 162 26.07 15.07 0.56
CA ALA A 162 26.27 15.89 1.73
C ALA A 162 27.45 16.88 1.52
N LYS A 163 28.55 16.41 0.96
CA LYS A 163 29.69 17.23 0.58
C LYS A 163 29.27 18.32 -0.41
N LYS A 164 28.60 17.95 -1.49
CA LYS A 164 28.13 18.88 -2.53
C LYS A 164 27.25 19.98 -1.91
N THR A 165 26.31 19.62 -1.07
CA THR A 165 25.40 20.54 -0.37
C THR A 165 26.18 21.50 0.54
N VAL A 166 27.10 21.00 1.37
CA VAL A 166 27.86 21.83 2.32
C VAL A 166 28.89 22.71 1.61
N TYR A 167 29.57 22.19 0.57
CA TYR A 167 30.59 22.99 -0.15
C TYR A 167 29.97 24.07 -1.04
N SER A 168 28.75 23.89 -1.54
CA SER A 168 28.01 24.93 -2.29
C SER A 168 27.43 26.02 -1.39
N ASN A 169 27.31 25.79 -0.10
CA ASN A 169 26.78 26.77 0.85
C ASN A 169 27.92 27.68 1.38
N LEU A 170 27.98 28.90 0.84
CA LEU A 170 28.99 29.90 1.18
C LEU A 170 28.86 30.45 2.61
N THR A 171 27.76 30.21 3.31
CA THR A 171 27.55 30.69 4.69
C THR A 171 28.25 29.82 5.73
N ILE A 172 28.65 28.60 5.36
CA ILE A 172 29.31 27.63 6.24
C ILE A 172 30.81 27.91 6.26
N SER A 173 31.36 28.25 7.43
CA SER A 173 32.79 28.42 7.59
C SER A 173 33.56 27.13 7.32
N SER A 174 34.79 27.26 6.81
CA SER A 174 35.64 26.09 6.46
C SER A 174 35.86 25.15 7.64
N SER A 175 35.95 25.69 8.87
CA SER A 175 36.10 24.89 10.10
C SER A 175 34.87 24.08 10.48
N ASN A 176 33.69 24.47 10.00
CA ASN A 176 32.43 23.78 10.33
C ASN A 176 31.94 22.82 9.26
N LYS A 177 32.57 22.80 8.08
CA LYS A 177 32.09 21.98 6.95
C LYS A 177 31.98 20.48 7.27
N ASN A 178 33.01 19.92 7.91
CA ASN A 178 32.97 18.50 8.29
C ASN A 178 31.87 18.21 9.30
N LYS A 179 31.63 19.11 10.24
CA LYS A 179 30.56 18.97 11.24
C LYS A 179 29.18 18.96 10.57
N GLU A 180 28.98 19.87 9.60
CA GLU A 180 27.72 19.93 8.83
C GLU A 180 27.50 18.71 7.96
N ILE A 181 28.55 18.17 7.31
CA ILE A 181 28.48 16.91 6.56
C ILE A 181 28.00 15.77 7.46
N ILE A 182 28.63 15.61 8.63
CA ILE A 182 28.26 14.59 9.61
C ILE A 182 26.80 14.79 10.07
N SER A 183 26.40 16.03 10.33
CA SER A 183 25.02 16.35 10.73
C SER A 183 24.00 15.95 9.66
N LEU A 184 24.27 16.24 8.40
CA LEU A 184 23.42 15.84 7.26
C LEU A 184 23.35 14.31 7.12
N LEU A 185 24.45 13.61 7.25
CA LEU A 185 24.47 12.14 7.21
C LEU A 185 23.68 11.52 8.35
N TYR A 186 23.78 12.13 9.54
CA TYR A 186 23.00 11.73 10.71
C TYR A 186 21.48 11.92 10.47
N GLN A 187 21.08 13.08 9.95
CA GLN A 187 19.69 13.38 9.61
C GLN A 187 19.13 12.44 8.53
N LYS A 188 19.96 12.05 7.56
CA LYS A 188 19.61 11.05 6.55
C LYS A 188 19.56 9.61 7.10
N GLY A 189 19.92 9.38 8.36
CA GLY A 189 19.90 8.06 8.99
C GLY A 189 21.02 7.11 8.55
N ILE A 190 22.05 7.61 7.86
CA ILE A 190 23.15 6.79 7.31
C ILE A 190 23.88 6.03 8.40
N PHE A 191 24.03 6.62 9.60
CA PHE A 191 24.70 5.96 10.72
C PHE A 191 23.91 4.80 11.36
N ASN A 192 22.67 4.57 10.92
CA ASN A 192 21.91 3.38 11.30
C ASN A 192 22.28 2.15 10.42
N LEU A 193 23.01 2.36 9.35
CA LEU A 193 23.48 1.28 8.49
C LEU A 193 24.68 0.60 9.11
N LYS A 194 24.77 -0.74 8.91
CA LYS A 194 25.90 -1.54 9.36
C LYS A 194 27.19 -1.04 8.70
N ASP A 195 28.27 -1.00 9.48
CA ASP A 195 29.61 -0.59 9.05
C ASP A 195 29.75 0.86 8.56
N SER A 196 28.71 1.71 8.73
CA SER A 196 28.71 3.10 8.25
C SER A 196 29.86 3.96 8.79
N VAL A 197 30.25 3.77 10.06
CA VAL A 197 31.33 4.52 10.71
C VAL A 197 32.72 4.18 10.14
N ILE A 198 32.87 2.99 9.56
CA ILE A 198 34.13 2.53 8.96
C ILE A 198 34.20 2.96 7.49
N THR A 199 33.06 3.02 6.80
CA THR A 199 32.98 3.30 5.36
C THR A 199 33.02 4.81 5.07
N ILE A 200 32.52 5.66 5.98
CA ILE A 200 32.45 7.13 5.85
C ILE A 200 33.55 7.80 6.67
#